data_85411358605c60026777a61fd9789693
#
_entry.id   85411358605c60026777a61fd9789693
#
_cell.length_a   1.000
_cell.length_b   1.000
_cell.length_c   1.000
_cell.angle_alpha   90.00
_cell.angle_beta   90.00
_cell.angle_gamma   90.00
#
_symmetry.space_group_name_H-M   'P 1'
#
loop_
_entity.id
_entity.type
_entity.pdbx_description
1 polymer ?
#
loop_
_entity_poly.entity_id
_entity_poly.type
_entity_poly.pdbx_seq_one_letter_code
_entity_poly.pdbx_strand_id
1 'polypeptide(L)'
;MIDNNKEYILCAAIKRVEPRTDIQPYHEGTNDLCQIEIGYRHHDIYQRFGKQVSGKMEDQGFYTSKGRFVNRVEGMEIAYNAGQVDEKRAFGREWMKITLKSADGEDRDEEYWKEHYQHKFNMLFSEDLY
;
A
#
# COMPACT_ATOMS: atom_id res chain seq x y z
N MET A 1 21.42 -6.52 14.19
CA MET A 1 21.03 -7.86 13.74
C MET A 1 19.67 -7.81 13.08
N ILE A 2 19.56 -8.36 11.89
CA ILE A 2 18.27 -8.36 11.18
C ILE A 2 17.39 -9.43 11.80
N ASP A 3 16.19 -9.03 12.21
CA ASP A 3 15.19 -9.97 12.67
C ASP A 3 14.57 -10.66 11.46
N ASN A 4 14.91 -11.93 11.23
CA ASN A 4 14.43 -12.70 10.07
C ASN A 4 12.92 -12.94 10.09
N ASN A 5 12.26 -12.74 11.23
CA ASN A 5 10.81 -12.90 11.36
C ASN A 5 10.06 -11.59 11.14
N LYS A 6 10.78 -10.48 11.06
CA LYS A 6 10.17 -9.16 10.94
C LYS A 6 9.81 -8.88 9.49
N GLU A 7 8.53 -8.63 9.26
CA GLU A 7 8.04 -8.23 7.96
C GLU A 7 8.29 -6.75 7.71
N TYR A 8 8.66 -6.40 6.47
CA TYR A 8 8.83 -5.01 6.06
C TYR A 8 8.36 -4.83 4.62
N ILE A 9 8.13 -3.58 4.24
CA ILE A 9 7.63 -3.24 2.91
C ILE A 9 8.79 -3.18 1.92
N LEU A 10 8.66 -3.87 0.80
CA LEU A 10 9.67 -3.86 -0.26
C LEU A 10 9.38 -2.83 -1.34
N CYS A 11 8.14 -2.79 -1.84
CA CYS A 11 7.80 -1.92 -2.97
C CYS A 11 6.29 -1.77 -3.10
N ALA A 12 5.87 -0.85 -3.98
CA ALA A 12 4.47 -0.67 -4.32
C ALA A 12 3.95 -1.88 -5.10
N ALA A 13 2.65 -2.15 -4.95
CA ALA A 13 1.97 -3.23 -5.66
C ALA A 13 0.54 -2.83 -5.96
N ILE A 14 0.03 -3.30 -7.09
CA ILE A 14 -1.36 -3.10 -7.49
C ILE A 14 -1.90 -4.43 -8.00
N LYS A 15 -3.11 -4.79 -7.58
CA LYS A 15 -3.74 -6.03 -8.05
C LYS A 15 -4.07 -5.94 -9.53
N ARG A 16 -3.85 -7.04 -10.23
CA ARG A 16 -4.19 -7.15 -11.64
C ARG A 16 -5.70 -7.35 -11.80
N VAL A 17 -6.22 -6.88 -12.93
CA VAL A 17 -7.61 -7.14 -13.32
C VAL A 17 -7.80 -8.65 -13.53
N GLU A 18 -6.80 -9.29 -14.15
CA GLU A 18 -6.79 -10.74 -14.34
C GLU A 18 -5.45 -11.30 -13.88
N PRO A 19 -5.44 -12.45 -13.18
CA PRO A 19 -4.18 -13.09 -12.76
C PRO A 19 -3.30 -13.43 -13.96
N ARG A 20 -1.99 -13.43 -13.75
CA ARG A 20 -1.04 -13.84 -14.77
C ARG A 20 -1.10 -15.35 -14.95
N THR A 21 -1.08 -15.78 -16.20
CA THR A 21 -1.07 -17.21 -16.53
C THR A 21 0.32 -17.73 -16.91
N ASP A 22 1.26 -16.81 -17.13
CA ASP A 22 2.63 -17.12 -17.51
C ASP A 22 3.56 -17.40 -16.33
N ILE A 23 3.08 -17.13 -15.12
CA ILE A 23 3.80 -17.39 -13.87
C ILE A 23 3.02 -18.44 -13.08
N GLN A 24 3.64 -19.56 -12.81
CA GLN A 24 3.05 -20.55 -11.92
C GLN A 24 3.50 -20.28 -10.50
N PRO A 25 2.58 -20.38 -9.51
CA PRO A 25 2.98 -20.28 -8.11
C PRO A 25 3.95 -21.40 -7.81
N TYR A 26 5.17 -21.03 -7.47
CA TYR A 26 6.25 -21.98 -7.26
C TYR A 26 6.05 -22.83 -6.00
N HIS A 27 5.36 -22.27 -5.02
CA HIS A 27 5.06 -22.96 -3.78
C HIS A 27 3.59 -22.80 -3.44
N GLU A 28 3.02 -23.85 -2.87
CA GLU A 28 1.62 -23.86 -2.49
C GLU A 28 1.21 -22.62 -1.70
N GLY A 29 0.30 -21.86 -2.29
CA GLY A 29 -0.51 -20.88 -1.57
C GLY A 29 0.15 -19.62 -1.09
N THR A 30 1.40 -19.32 -1.43
CA THR A 30 2.09 -18.26 -0.73
C THR A 30 2.61 -17.09 -1.55
N ASN A 31 2.49 -17.12 -2.88
CA ASN A 31 3.08 -16.06 -3.67
C ASN A 31 2.00 -15.32 -4.46
N ASP A 32 1.75 -14.08 -4.04
CA ASP A 32 0.74 -13.23 -4.68
C ASP A 32 1.21 -12.63 -6.02
N LEU A 33 2.44 -12.91 -6.45
CA LEU A 33 3.02 -12.30 -7.66
C LEU A 33 2.23 -12.59 -8.93
N CYS A 34 1.49 -13.69 -9.01
CA CYS A 34 0.63 -13.97 -10.18
C CYS A 34 -0.60 -13.06 -10.25
N GLN A 35 -0.95 -12.41 -9.15
CA GLN A 35 -2.15 -11.58 -9.04
C GLN A 35 -1.86 -10.09 -8.95
N ILE A 36 -0.59 -9.69 -8.87
CA ILE A 36 -0.21 -8.29 -8.72
C ILE A 36 0.91 -7.92 -9.68
N GLU A 37 1.04 -6.61 -9.91
CA GLU A 37 2.22 -6.03 -10.52
C GLU A 37 2.91 -5.16 -9.48
N ILE A 38 4.25 -5.19 -9.47
CA ILE A 38 5.06 -4.47 -8.51
C ILE A 38 5.91 -3.43 -9.22
N GLY A 39 6.31 -2.42 -8.47
CA GLY A 39 7.16 -1.36 -8.98
C GLY A 39 7.64 -0.47 -7.84
N TYR A 40 8.52 0.45 -8.18
CA TYR A 40 9.08 1.38 -7.21
C TYR A 40 7.98 2.26 -6.61
N ARG A 41 7.10 2.79 -7.46
CA ARG A 41 5.95 3.60 -7.06
C ARG A 41 4.70 3.15 -7.81
N HIS A 42 3.53 3.43 -7.24
CA HIS A 42 2.26 3.09 -7.88
C HIS A 42 2.12 3.73 -9.26
N HIS A 43 2.58 4.97 -9.40
CA HIS A 43 2.56 5.68 -10.69
C HIS A 43 3.35 4.92 -11.77
N ASP A 44 4.50 4.38 -11.41
CA ASP A 44 5.33 3.60 -12.34
C ASP A 44 4.61 2.35 -12.82
N ILE A 45 3.85 1.71 -11.92
CA ILE A 45 3.07 0.53 -12.24
C ILE A 45 1.97 0.89 -13.26
N TYR A 46 1.27 1.99 -13.03
CA TYR A 46 0.22 2.44 -13.96
C TYR A 46 0.78 2.80 -15.33
N GLN A 47 1.92 3.45 -15.38
CA GLN A 47 2.55 3.80 -16.65
C GLN A 47 2.94 2.56 -17.45
N ARG A 48 3.41 1.52 -16.76
CA ARG A 48 3.88 0.31 -17.43
C ARG A 48 2.75 -0.64 -17.83
N PHE A 49 1.77 -0.82 -16.98
CA PHE A 49 0.74 -1.85 -17.16
C PHE A 49 -0.64 -1.30 -17.52
N GLY A 50 -0.91 -0.03 -17.28
CA GLY A 50 -2.15 0.63 -17.67
C GLY A 50 -3.39 -0.12 -17.21
N LYS A 51 -4.23 -0.52 -18.16
CA LYS A 51 -5.51 -1.19 -17.86
C LYS A 51 -5.37 -2.64 -17.37
N GLN A 52 -4.18 -3.19 -17.35
CA GLN A 52 -3.95 -4.53 -16.85
C GLN A 52 -4.02 -4.59 -15.32
N VAL A 53 -3.88 -3.45 -14.66
CA VAL A 53 -3.99 -3.34 -13.20
C VAL A 53 -5.25 -2.58 -12.82
N SER A 54 -5.77 -2.88 -11.63
CA SER A 54 -6.99 -2.26 -11.11
C SER A 54 -6.81 -0.78 -10.85
N GLY A 55 -7.83 0.03 -11.17
CA GLY A 55 -7.87 1.44 -10.80
C GLY A 55 -8.48 1.71 -9.43
N LYS A 56 -8.93 0.69 -8.73
CA LYS A 56 -9.58 0.86 -7.43
C LYS A 56 -8.56 1.08 -6.32
N MET A 57 -8.86 2.00 -5.40
CA MET A 57 -7.97 2.31 -4.29
C MET A 57 -7.70 1.08 -3.41
N GLU A 58 -8.68 0.25 -3.18
CA GLU A 58 -8.56 -0.96 -2.36
C GLU A 58 -7.61 -2.02 -2.94
N ASP A 59 -7.35 -1.94 -4.24
CA ASP A 59 -6.46 -2.85 -4.94
C ASP A 59 -5.03 -2.31 -5.06
N GLN A 60 -4.78 -1.13 -4.50
CA GLN A 60 -3.45 -0.53 -4.43
C GLN A 60 -2.85 -0.78 -3.07
N GLY A 61 -1.61 -1.23 -3.04
CA GLY A 61 -0.97 -1.53 -1.78
C GLY A 61 0.52 -1.75 -1.95
N PHE A 62 1.03 -2.76 -1.27
CA PHE A 62 2.46 -3.01 -1.21
C PHE A 62 2.75 -4.50 -1.18
N TYR A 63 3.95 -4.84 -1.62
CA TYR A 63 4.50 -6.19 -1.55
C TYR A 63 5.49 -6.24 -0.41
N THR A 64 5.39 -7.27 0.43
CA THR A 64 6.20 -7.35 1.64
C THR A 64 7.33 -8.38 1.52
N SER A 65 8.25 -8.31 2.48
CA SER A 65 9.37 -9.24 2.58
C SER A 65 8.94 -10.69 2.79
N LYS A 66 7.70 -10.91 3.19
CA LYS A 66 7.13 -12.25 3.34
C LYS A 66 6.40 -12.73 2.08
N GLY A 67 6.49 -11.97 0.99
CA GLY A 67 5.94 -12.39 -0.29
C GLY A 67 4.44 -12.25 -0.41
N ARG A 68 3.82 -11.29 0.27
CA ARG A 68 2.37 -11.08 0.21
C ARG A 68 2.01 -9.65 -0.13
N PHE A 69 0.82 -9.49 -0.69
CA PHE A 69 0.21 -8.19 -0.92
C PHE A 69 -0.50 -7.73 0.36
N VAL A 70 -0.34 -6.45 0.68
CA VAL A 70 -1.09 -5.79 1.76
C VAL A 70 -1.65 -4.48 1.23
N ASN A 71 -2.80 -4.07 1.77
CA ASN A 71 -3.38 -2.79 1.39
C ASN A 71 -2.60 -1.63 2.02
N ARG A 72 -3.02 -0.40 1.74
CA ARG A 72 -2.28 0.79 2.22
C ARG A 72 -2.30 0.93 3.75
N VAL A 73 -3.37 0.52 4.41
CA VAL A 73 -3.48 0.60 5.87
C VAL A 73 -2.63 -0.47 6.54
N GLU A 74 -2.75 -1.71 6.08
CA GLU A 74 -1.90 -2.81 6.55
C GLU A 74 -0.43 -2.53 6.28
N GLY A 75 -0.15 -1.95 5.10
CA GLY A 75 1.20 -1.55 4.74
C GLY A 75 1.79 -0.54 5.70
N MET A 76 1.00 0.43 6.16
CA MET A 76 1.47 1.41 7.13
C MET A 76 1.82 0.76 8.46
N GLU A 77 0.99 -0.16 8.94
CA GLU A 77 1.27 -0.88 10.18
C GLU A 77 2.60 -1.65 10.08
N ILE A 78 2.80 -2.35 8.99
CA ILE A 78 4.03 -3.10 8.75
C ILE A 78 5.23 -2.17 8.67
N ALA A 79 5.12 -1.09 7.90
CA ALA A 79 6.20 -0.12 7.73
C ALA A 79 6.56 0.57 9.06
N TYR A 80 5.56 0.92 9.86
CA TYR A 80 5.79 1.53 11.17
C TYR A 80 6.53 0.56 12.10
N ASN A 81 6.05 -0.68 12.20
CA ASN A 81 6.66 -1.69 13.06
C ASN A 81 8.07 -2.07 12.59
N ALA A 82 8.34 -1.91 11.31
CA ALA A 82 9.66 -2.16 10.72
C ALA A 82 10.61 -0.96 10.82
N GLY A 83 10.14 0.17 11.33
CA GLY A 83 10.95 1.38 11.43
C GLY A 83 11.10 2.15 10.11
N GLN A 84 10.28 1.85 9.12
CA GLN A 84 10.36 2.50 7.80
C GLN A 84 9.66 3.85 7.76
N VAL A 85 8.71 4.09 8.65
CA VAL A 85 8.03 5.39 8.79
C VAL A 85 7.94 5.74 10.27
N ASP A 86 7.84 7.03 10.59
CA ASP A 86 7.76 7.49 11.97
C ASP A 86 6.31 7.50 12.48
N GLU A 87 6.18 7.72 13.78
CA GLU A 87 4.89 7.73 14.48
C GLU A 87 3.93 8.80 13.93
N LYS A 88 4.46 9.99 13.68
CA LYS A 88 3.66 11.12 13.19
C LYS A 88 3.05 10.80 11.83
N ARG A 89 3.83 10.18 10.97
CA ARG A 89 3.36 9.78 9.64
C ARG A 89 2.36 8.64 9.72
N ALA A 90 2.58 7.69 10.62
CA ALA A 90 1.71 6.52 10.76
C ALA A 90 0.35 6.87 11.37
N PHE A 91 0.30 7.79 12.32
CA PHE A 91 -0.92 8.09 13.09
C PHE A 91 -1.43 9.53 12.98
N GLY A 92 -0.63 10.45 12.46
CA GLY A 92 -0.98 11.88 12.46
C GLY A 92 -2.09 12.23 11.48
N ARG A 93 -3.23 12.69 11.99
CA ARG A 93 -4.39 13.05 11.16
C ARG A 93 -4.15 14.27 10.29
N GLU A 94 -3.32 15.20 10.74
CA GLU A 94 -2.99 16.41 9.98
C GLU A 94 -2.44 16.08 8.59
N TRP A 95 -1.56 15.12 8.53
CA TRP A 95 -0.97 14.71 7.27
C TRP A 95 -2.02 14.16 6.30
N MET A 96 -2.93 13.33 6.80
CA MET A 96 -3.99 12.76 5.96
C MET A 96 -4.94 13.82 5.43
N LYS A 97 -5.29 14.80 6.28
CA LYS A 97 -6.16 15.90 5.88
C LYS A 97 -5.54 16.69 4.73
N ILE A 98 -4.26 17.01 4.83
CA ILE A 98 -3.52 17.74 3.78
C ILE A 98 -3.46 16.93 2.50
N THR A 99 -3.14 15.65 2.60
CA THR A 99 -2.98 14.77 1.45
C THR A 99 -4.29 14.61 0.67
N LEU A 100 -5.38 14.35 1.36
CA LEU A 100 -6.68 14.16 0.73
C LEU A 100 -7.19 15.46 0.11
N LYS A 101 -6.96 16.60 0.78
CA LYS A 101 -7.30 17.90 0.21
C LYS A 101 -6.52 18.17 -1.08
N SER A 102 -5.25 17.82 -1.11
CA SER A 102 -4.42 17.98 -2.31
C SER A 102 -4.89 17.08 -3.45
N ALA A 103 -5.41 15.91 -3.13
CA ALA A 103 -5.84 14.94 -4.14
C ALA A 103 -7.21 15.32 -4.77
N ASP A 104 -8.17 15.76 -3.98
CA ASP A 104 -9.53 16.03 -4.47
C ASP A 104 -10.02 17.46 -4.26
N GLY A 105 -9.23 18.30 -3.59
CA GLY A 105 -9.55 19.71 -3.40
C GLY A 105 -10.62 20.00 -2.35
N GLU A 106 -11.10 19.00 -1.64
CA GLU A 106 -12.18 19.18 -0.66
C GLU A 106 -11.69 19.20 0.78
N ASP A 107 -12.16 20.18 1.54
CA ASP A 107 -12.01 20.20 2.99
C ASP A 107 -13.09 19.34 3.63
N ARG A 108 -12.68 18.49 4.55
CA ARG A 108 -13.61 17.63 5.27
C ARG A 108 -13.57 17.95 6.76
N ASP A 109 -14.74 17.97 7.39
CA ASP A 109 -14.85 18.31 8.82
C ASP A 109 -14.53 17.12 9.72
N GLU A 110 -14.49 17.36 11.03
CA GLU A 110 -14.20 16.31 12.02
C GLU A 110 -15.23 15.19 12.00
N GLU A 111 -16.49 15.51 11.71
CA GLU A 111 -17.55 14.54 11.62
C GLU A 111 -17.33 13.55 10.49
N TYR A 112 -16.90 14.05 9.34
CA TYR A 112 -16.51 13.21 8.21
C TYR A 112 -15.39 12.24 8.61
N TRP A 113 -14.36 12.74 9.29
CA TRP A 113 -13.22 11.92 9.69
C TRP A 113 -13.63 10.83 10.69
N LYS A 114 -14.53 11.14 11.60
CA LYS A 114 -15.04 10.15 12.55
C LYS A 114 -15.84 9.05 11.89
N GLU A 115 -16.63 9.38 10.88
CA GLU A 115 -17.50 8.43 10.20
C GLU A 115 -16.77 7.59 9.16
N HIS A 116 -15.86 8.21 8.40
CA HIS A 116 -15.28 7.60 7.20
C HIS A 116 -13.84 7.13 7.37
N TYR A 117 -13.17 7.58 8.43
CA TYR A 117 -11.78 7.23 8.63
C TYR A 117 -11.55 6.75 10.06
N GLN A 118 -11.89 5.48 10.29
CA GLN A 118 -11.80 4.86 11.61
C GLN A 118 -10.54 4.01 11.80
N HIS A 119 -9.64 4.03 10.85
CA HIS A 119 -8.41 3.26 10.93
C HIS A 119 -7.45 3.89 11.93
N LYS A 120 -6.79 3.04 12.71
CA LYS A 120 -5.74 3.47 13.63
C LYS A 120 -4.55 4.02 12.84
N PHE A 121 -4.17 3.33 11.77
CA PHE A 121 -3.04 3.73 10.93
C PHE A 121 -3.52 4.51 9.72
N ASN A 122 -2.72 5.50 9.32
CA ASN A 122 -2.94 6.21 8.06
C ASN A 122 -2.60 5.29 6.88
N MET A 123 -3.05 5.67 5.69
CA MET A 123 -2.68 4.96 4.47
C MET A 123 -1.22 5.23 4.11
N LEU A 124 -0.49 4.18 3.74
CA LEU A 124 0.88 4.30 3.27
C LEU A 124 0.90 4.66 1.79
N PHE A 125 1.79 5.58 1.42
CA PHE A 125 2.06 5.91 0.02
C PHE A 125 3.51 5.58 -0.28
N SER A 126 3.80 5.22 -1.54
CA SER A 126 5.16 4.84 -1.92
C SER A 126 6.18 5.96 -1.69
N GLU A 127 5.73 7.22 -1.75
CA GLU A 127 6.56 8.38 -1.45
C GLU A 127 7.06 8.41 0.00
N ASP A 128 6.39 7.71 0.90
CA ASP A 128 6.80 7.62 2.30
C ASP A 128 8.05 6.76 2.49
N LEU A 129 8.32 5.89 1.55
CA LEU A 129 9.41 4.91 1.62
C LEU A 129 10.65 5.34 0.85
N TYR A 130 10.49 6.20 -0.14
CA TYR A 130 11.56 6.56 -1.06
C TYR A 130 11.70 8.06 -1.24
#